data_b0b010621d78af480c0a1c8b89abaf7b
#
_entry.id   b0b010621d78af480c0a1c8b89abaf7b
#
_cell.length_a   1.000
_cell.length_b   1.000
_cell.length_c   1.000
_cell.angle_alpha   90.00
_cell.angle_beta   90.00
_cell.angle_gamma   90.00
#
_symmetry.space_group_name_H-M   'P 1'
#
loop_
_entity.id
_entity.type
_entity.pdbx_description
1 polymer ?
#
loop_
_entity_poly.entity_id
_entity_poly.type
_entity_poly.pdbx_seq_one_letter_code
_entity_poly.pdbx_strand_id
1 'polypeptide(L)'
;MVCGAALFAGAALATVFGSVRGIVHDPQHRPVAGAEVILKAEDSEYSLTTRTDANGEFRFDAVPIGKYSVSVAQAGFEPQTQKLSVLSGTAPILHFPLELATQAQSVTVTSEAPPAQSETITPTTLVTREEIAETPGASRTNSLAMITNYVPGAYFTHDQLHVRGGHQMSWLIDGVTVPNTNIASNLGPQIDPNDIDMLESQRGSYSADYGDRTYGVFNVAPRTGFERNNEAELILSAGNFYQTDDQLNLGGHTNRFAYYGSLNGNRSDLGLQTPTAAVIHDNANGYGGFGSIIYNATSADQFRVVMQVRRDYYEVPFDPNDPNVAEGTYLKDFNREADAFVLFSWVHSFNAGLVLTVSPYYHYNSANYGSDPLDAPSAATQDLASKYEGGQAVISWVQSHNSLRAGITGFAEQANELFGLSYNDGSGTPSISDKEHPTGELAAVFVEDQLKATSWLTLNAGLRQTHFSGGVAENATDPRVGGSLRIPKLNWVLRAFYGHFYQAPPMLTISGPLLAYITNVQQLGFIPLHGERDEEHQYGVTIPFHG
;
A
#
# COMPACT_ATOMS: atom_id res chain seq x y z
N MET A 1 20.68 10.07 -30.88
CA MET A 1 19.51 10.51 -31.67
C MET A 1 18.49 10.99 -30.65
N VAL A 2 18.25 12.26 -30.54
CA VAL A 2 17.38 12.86 -29.53
C VAL A 2 15.95 12.70 -30.01
N CYS A 3 15.20 11.76 -29.43
CA CYS A 3 13.76 11.69 -29.62
C CYS A 3 13.10 12.61 -28.58
N GLY A 4 12.41 13.61 -29.09
CA GLY A 4 11.74 14.61 -28.28
C GLY A 4 10.60 14.02 -27.48
N ALA A 5 10.63 14.23 -26.18
CA ALA A 5 9.49 14.06 -25.32
C ALA A 5 8.38 15.03 -25.75
N ALA A 6 7.38 14.50 -26.45
CA ALA A 6 6.15 15.25 -26.68
C ALA A 6 5.42 15.39 -25.34
N LEU A 7 5.43 16.58 -24.80
CA LEU A 7 4.60 17.00 -23.68
C LEU A 7 3.12 16.81 -24.06
N PHE A 8 2.54 15.68 -23.73
CA PHE A 8 1.10 15.56 -23.62
C PHE A 8 0.70 16.19 -22.27
N ALA A 9 0.37 17.45 -22.30
CA ALA A 9 -0.34 18.12 -21.23
C ALA A 9 -1.80 17.62 -21.22
N GLY A 10 -2.00 16.39 -20.72
CA GLY A 10 -3.30 15.84 -20.39
C GLY A 10 -3.35 15.63 -18.89
N ALA A 11 -4.25 16.28 -18.21
CA ALA A 11 -4.44 16.17 -16.75
C ALA A 11 -4.79 14.74 -16.37
N ALA A 12 -4.10 14.21 -15.38
CA ALA A 12 -4.23 12.82 -14.95
C ALA A 12 -4.09 12.70 -13.41
N LEU A 13 -4.46 11.57 -12.70
CA LEU A 13 -4.88 11.76 -11.32
C LEU A 13 -5.09 10.47 -10.50
N ALA A 14 -4.62 10.34 -9.29
CA ALA A 14 -4.67 9.17 -8.41
C ALA A 14 -5.54 9.31 -7.16
N THR A 15 -5.90 8.20 -6.50
CA THR A 15 -6.73 8.25 -5.31
C THR A 15 -6.29 7.33 -4.18
N VAL A 16 -5.77 7.90 -3.11
CA VAL A 16 -5.80 7.37 -1.75
C VAL A 16 -6.92 7.99 -0.93
N PHE A 17 -7.79 8.70 -1.57
CA PHE A 17 -8.86 9.40 -0.90
C PHE A 17 -10.20 8.76 -1.22
N GLY A 18 -11.10 8.78 -0.23
CA GLY A 18 -12.52 8.64 -0.45
C GLY A 18 -13.18 10.02 -0.50
N SER A 19 -14.46 10.03 -0.81
CA SER A 19 -15.33 11.17 -0.59
C SER A 19 -16.40 10.79 0.42
N VAL A 20 -16.80 11.71 1.28
CA VAL A 20 -17.93 11.51 2.20
C VAL A 20 -19.01 12.50 1.84
N ARG A 21 -20.24 12.04 1.68
CA ARG A 21 -21.39 12.88 1.37
C ARG A 21 -22.60 12.45 2.16
N GLY A 22 -23.60 13.30 2.27
CA GLY A 22 -24.83 12.94 2.94
C GLY A 22 -25.93 13.96 2.77
N ILE A 23 -27.07 13.62 3.34
CA ILE A 23 -28.29 14.43 3.30
C ILE A 23 -28.74 14.63 4.74
N VAL A 24 -29.08 15.88 5.06
CA VAL A 24 -29.63 16.29 6.35
C VAL A 24 -31.07 16.73 6.14
N HIS A 25 -32.00 16.15 6.86
CA HIS A 25 -33.42 16.47 6.81
C HIS A 25 -34.07 16.51 8.20
N ASP A 26 -35.21 17.19 8.30
CA ASP A 26 -36.01 17.23 9.51
C ASP A 26 -36.94 15.99 9.60
N PRO A 27 -37.71 15.81 10.70
CA PRO A 27 -38.61 14.69 10.87
C PRO A 27 -39.72 14.60 9.81
N GLN A 28 -39.98 15.65 9.05
CA GLN A 28 -40.94 15.67 7.94
C GLN A 28 -40.25 15.46 6.57
N HIS A 29 -38.97 14.99 6.57
CA HIS A 29 -38.15 14.79 5.37
C HIS A 29 -37.87 16.07 4.56
N ARG A 30 -37.97 17.26 5.16
CA ARG A 30 -37.63 18.51 4.49
C ARG A 30 -36.13 18.75 4.65
N PRO A 31 -35.43 19.21 3.58
CA PRO A 31 -33.99 19.45 3.65
C PRO A 31 -33.65 20.53 4.69
N VAL A 32 -32.62 20.33 5.46
CA VAL A 32 -32.08 21.28 6.42
C VAL A 32 -30.86 21.95 5.80
N ALA A 33 -31.03 23.17 5.29
CA ALA A 33 -29.97 23.96 4.69
C ALA A 33 -29.14 24.71 5.75
N GLY A 34 -27.84 24.89 5.49
CA GLY A 34 -26.91 25.65 6.33
C GLY A 34 -26.49 24.95 7.60
N ALA A 35 -26.87 23.68 7.82
CA ALA A 35 -26.39 22.90 8.95
C ALA A 35 -24.87 22.74 8.87
N GLU A 36 -24.19 22.93 10.00
CA GLU A 36 -22.75 22.71 10.10
C GLU A 36 -22.49 21.21 10.18
N VAL A 37 -21.55 20.75 9.32
CA VAL A 37 -21.14 19.35 9.26
C VAL A 37 -19.64 19.27 9.48
N ILE A 38 -19.23 18.50 10.48
CA ILE A 38 -17.83 18.29 10.84
C ILE A 38 -17.49 16.82 10.66
N LEU A 39 -16.50 16.54 9.82
CA LEU A 39 -15.86 15.23 9.71
C LEU A 39 -14.57 15.27 10.52
N LYS A 40 -14.41 14.38 11.49
CA LYS A 40 -13.23 14.30 12.35
C LYS A 40 -12.69 12.86 12.35
N ALA A 41 -11.37 12.71 12.20
CA ALA A 41 -10.69 11.43 12.38
C ALA A 41 -10.82 10.95 13.83
N GLU A 42 -10.92 9.63 14.04
CA GLU A 42 -11.06 9.06 15.41
C GLU A 42 -9.72 8.99 16.15
N ASP A 43 -8.62 8.94 15.39
CA ASP A 43 -7.27 8.70 15.89
C ASP A 43 -6.33 9.89 15.74
N SER A 44 -6.83 11.02 15.23
CA SER A 44 -6.04 12.24 15.07
C SER A 44 -6.88 13.52 15.18
N GLU A 45 -6.21 14.67 15.16
CA GLU A 45 -6.88 15.99 15.13
C GLU A 45 -7.29 16.42 13.70
N TYR A 46 -7.11 15.55 12.70
CA TYR A 46 -7.56 15.84 11.35
C TYR A 46 -9.08 16.04 11.31
N SER A 47 -9.51 17.19 10.81
CA SER A 47 -10.93 17.53 10.68
C SER A 47 -11.19 18.40 9.46
N LEU A 48 -12.36 18.20 8.88
CA LEU A 48 -12.91 19.03 7.81
C LEU A 48 -14.29 19.53 8.22
N THR A 49 -14.63 20.76 7.81
CA THR A 49 -15.93 21.36 8.10
C THR A 49 -16.57 21.87 6.81
N THR A 50 -17.85 21.61 6.64
CA THR A 50 -18.68 22.10 5.54
C THR A 50 -20.07 22.51 6.05
N ARG A 51 -20.94 22.99 5.15
CA ARG A 51 -22.36 23.27 5.44
C ARG A 51 -23.23 22.63 4.40
N THR A 52 -24.43 22.23 4.82
CA THR A 52 -25.42 21.73 3.89
C THR A 52 -25.91 22.81 2.93
N ASP A 53 -26.16 22.43 1.70
CA ASP A 53 -26.74 23.29 0.65
C ASP A 53 -28.27 23.44 0.80
N ALA A 54 -28.91 24.06 -0.19
CA ALA A 54 -30.35 24.28 -0.21
C ALA A 54 -31.19 22.97 -0.25
N ASN A 55 -30.59 21.88 -0.70
CA ASN A 55 -31.19 20.55 -0.75
C ASN A 55 -30.89 19.73 0.51
N GLY A 56 -30.20 20.29 1.51
CA GLY A 56 -29.72 19.60 2.68
C GLY A 56 -28.53 18.67 2.42
N GLU A 57 -27.88 18.77 1.26
CA GLU A 57 -26.76 17.93 0.90
C GLU A 57 -25.45 18.53 1.41
N PHE A 58 -24.54 17.65 1.86
CA PHE A 58 -23.16 18.00 2.21
C PHE A 58 -22.18 17.06 1.55
N ARG A 59 -20.90 17.51 1.46
CA ARG A 59 -19.85 16.74 0.87
C ARG A 59 -18.47 17.11 1.40
N PHE A 60 -17.63 16.11 1.56
CA PHE A 60 -16.19 16.20 1.75
C PHE A 60 -15.51 15.41 0.63
N ASP A 61 -14.61 16.06 -0.09
CA ASP A 61 -13.78 15.45 -1.13
C ASP A 61 -12.37 15.23 -0.61
N ALA A 62 -11.65 14.30 -1.24
CA ALA A 62 -10.26 13.99 -0.92
C ALA A 62 -10.04 13.69 0.59
N VAL A 63 -10.93 12.91 1.19
CA VAL A 63 -10.80 12.44 2.57
C VAL A 63 -9.81 11.30 2.61
N PRO A 64 -8.73 11.37 3.40
CA PRO A 64 -7.80 10.26 3.56
C PRO A 64 -8.50 8.97 4.03
N ILE A 65 -7.94 7.81 3.72
CA ILE A 65 -8.46 6.55 4.26
C ILE A 65 -8.36 6.56 5.78
N GLY A 66 -9.36 6.01 6.47
CA GLY A 66 -9.37 6.00 7.93
C GLY A 66 -10.73 5.82 8.56
N LYS A 67 -10.75 5.84 9.91
CA LYS A 67 -11.97 5.84 10.72
C LYS A 67 -12.33 7.27 11.10
N TYR A 68 -13.57 7.64 10.87
CA TYR A 68 -14.06 9.00 11.07
C TYR A 68 -15.40 9.03 11.80
N SER A 69 -15.65 10.16 12.48
CA SER A 69 -16.97 10.58 12.92
C SER A 69 -17.44 11.78 12.12
N VAL A 70 -18.70 11.78 11.70
CA VAL A 70 -19.37 12.93 11.08
C VAL A 70 -20.43 13.43 12.01
N SER A 71 -20.30 14.68 12.45
CA SER A 71 -21.24 15.35 13.32
C SER A 71 -21.98 16.44 12.56
N VAL A 72 -23.29 16.50 12.74
CA VAL A 72 -24.17 17.52 12.16
C VAL A 72 -24.83 18.31 13.26
N ALA A 73 -24.77 19.64 13.18
CA ALA A 73 -25.38 20.54 14.12
C ALA A 73 -26.15 21.69 13.39
N GLN A 74 -27.36 21.98 13.86
CA GLN A 74 -28.18 23.08 13.38
C GLN A 74 -29.01 23.65 14.53
N ALA A 75 -29.10 24.98 14.59
CA ALA A 75 -29.90 25.65 15.61
C ALA A 75 -31.39 25.19 15.56
N GLY A 76 -31.92 24.77 16.71
CA GLY A 76 -33.26 24.25 16.84
C GLY A 76 -33.41 22.74 16.68
N PHE A 77 -32.32 22.04 16.39
CA PHE A 77 -32.27 20.57 16.27
C PHE A 77 -31.28 19.97 17.26
N GLU A 78 -31.47 18.69 17.60
CA GLU A 78 -30.50 17.91 18.35
C GLU A 78 -29.31 17.55 17.47
N PRO A 79 -28.05 17.74 17.91
CA PRO A 79 -26.88 17.32 17.14
C PRO A 79 -26.83 15.80 16.99
N GLN A 80 -26.44 15.33 15.82
CA GLN A 80 -26.26 13.90 15.54
C GLN A 80 -24.85 13.59 15.09
N THR A 81 -24.34 12.40 15.44
CA THR A 81 -23.01 11.92 15.05
C THR A 81 -23.11 10.49 14.54
N GLN A 82 -22.47 10.21 13.40
CA GLN A 82 -22.33 8.87 12.84
C GLN A 82 -20.86 8.55 12.60
N LYS A 83 -20.46 7.30 12.84
CA LYS A 83 -19.12 6.79 12.55
C LYS A 83 -19.09 6.11 11.19
N LEU A 84 -17.95 6.22 10.49
CA LEU A 84 -17.73 5.54 9.22
C LEU A 84 -16.24 5.23 9.01
N SER A 85 -15.95 4.26 8.15
CA SER A 85 -14.61 4.05 7.60
C SER A 85 -14.57 4.54 6.16
N VAL A 86 -13.58 5.35 5.84
CA VAL A 86 -13.28 5.80 4.47
C VAL A 86 -12.21 4.89 3.91
N LEU A 87 -12.49 4.27 2.76
CA LEU A 87 -11.58 3.41 2.02
C LEU A 87 -11.23 4.05 0.69
N SER A 88 -10.14 3.61 0.07
CA SER A 88 -9.69 4.11 -1.23
C SER A 88 -10.79 4.03 -2.28
N GLY A 89 -11.05 5.16 -2.92
CA GLY A 89 -12.02 5.26 -4.00
C GLY A 89 -13.49 5.09 -3.61
N THR A 90 -13.84 5.09 -2.31
CA THR A 90 -15.24 5.00 -1.86
C THR A 90 -15.89 6.37 -1.71
N ALA A 91 -17.22 6.40 -1.81
CA ALA A 91 -18.01 7.62 -1.63
C ALA A 91 -19.30 7.31 -0.82
N PRO A 92 -19.17 6.96 0.48
CA PRO A 92 -20.32 6.66 1.33
C PRO A 92 -21.29 7.82 1.41
N ILE A 93 -22.61 7.50 1.48
CA ILE A 93 -23.66 8.46 1.65
C ILE A 93 -24.29 8.28 3.04
N LEU A 94 -24.24 9.33 3.85
CA LEU A 94 -24.81 9.38 5.19
C LEU A 94 -26.19 10.04 5.16
N HIS A 95 -27.10 9.61 6.03
CA HIS A 95 -28.41 10.20 6.23
C HIS A 95 -28.54 10.66 7.69
N PHE A 96 -28.84 11.94 7.88
CA PHE A 96 -29.04 12.57 9.18
C PHE A 96 -30.47 13.08 9.33
N PRO A 97 -31.38 12.27 9.89
CA PRO A 97 -32.73 12.74 10.28
C PRO A 97 -32.62 13.50 11.60
N LEU A 98 -32.51 14.83 11.56
CA LEU A 98 -32.40 15.66 12.76
C LEU A 98 -33.73 15.74 13.49
N GLU A 99 -33.70 15.52 14.81
CA GLU A 99 -34.85 15.72 15.68
C GLU A 99 -34.87 17.15 16.24
N LEU A 100 -36.06 17.68 16.54
CA LEU A 100 -36.19 19.01 17.14
C LEU A 100 -35.61 19.01 18.56
N ALA A 101 -34.81 20.00 18.90
CA ALA A 101 -34.20 20.14 20.20
C ALA A 101 -35.31 20.27 21.28
N THR A 102 -35.38 19.28 22.14
CA THR A 102 -36.13 19.37 23.41
C THR A 102 -35.22 20.03 24.44
N GLN A 103 -35.79 20.72 25.45
CA GLN A 103 -35.02 21.45 26.45
C GLN A 103 -34.11 20.59 27.38
N ALA A 104 -33.91 19.33 27.08
CA ALA A 104 -32.99 18.42 27.73
C ALA A 104 -31.76 18.21 26.87
N GLN A 105 -30.59 18.64 27.34
CA GLN A 105 -29.30 18.32 26.68
C GLN A 105 -29.03 16.81 26.80
N SER A 106 -29.35 16.03 25.77
CA SER A 106 -28.83 14.67 25.64
C SER A 106 -28.13 14.55 24.29
N VAL A 107 -26.84 14.22 24.33
CA VAL A 107 -26.12 13.82 23.13
C VAL A 107 -26.42 12.34 22.91
N THR A 108 -27.27 12.03 21.95
CA THR A 108 -27.57 10.65 21.58
C THR A 108 -26.47 10.18 20.62
N VAL A 109 -25.49 9.43 21.11
CA VAL A 109 -24.56 8.67 20.28
C VAL A 109 -25.31 7.40 19.88
N THR A 110 -25.89 7.36 18.70
CA THR A 110 -26.43 6.14 18.12
C THR A 110 -25.25 5.33 17.56
N SER A 111 -24.73 4.41 18.37
CA SER A 111 -23.81 3.38 17.91
C SER A 111 -24.62 2.30 17.16
N GLU A 112 -25.07 2.57 15.94
CA GLU A 112 -25.38 1.49 15.03
C GLU A 112 -24.05 0.95 14.47
N ALA A 113 -23.90 -0.38 14.50
CA ALA A 113 -22.83 -1.03 13.76
C ALA A 113 -22.88 -0.50 12.31
N PRO A 114 -21.74 -0.07 11.74
CA PRO A 114 -21.75 0.50 10.40
C PRO A 114 -22.45 -0.49 9.47
N PRO A 115 -23.44 -0.05 8.69
CA PRO A 115 -24.16 -0.94 7.78
C PRO A 115 -23.13 -1.61 6.88
N ALA A 116 -23.26 -2.92 6.67
CA ALA A 116 -22.32 -3.67 5.83
C ALA A 116 -22.12 -2.88 4.53
N GLN A 117 -20.84 -2.53 4.22
CA GLN A 117 -20.54 -1.61 3.14
C GLN A 117 -21.03 -2.18 1.81
N SER A 118 -22.24 -1.78 1.41
CA SER A 118 -22.88 -2.23 0.18
C SER A 118 -22.30 -1.58 -1.07
N GLU A 119 -21.38 -0.65 -0.89
CA GLU A 119 -20.84 0.17 -1.96
C GLU A 119 -19.57 -0.39 -2.55
N THR A 120 -18.86 -1.27 -1.84
CA THR A 120 -17.61 -1.87 -2.31
C THR A 120 -17.82 -3.30 -2.78
N ILE A 121 -17.27 -3.61 -3.95
CA ILE A 121 -17.19 -4.98 -4.46
C ILE A 121 -15.96 -5.68 -3.90
N THR A 122 -14.88 -4.94 -3.71
CA THR A 122 -13.57 -5.39 -3.22
C THR A 122 -13.62 -5.74 -1.73
N PRO A 123 -13.26 -6.96 -1.34
CA PRO A 123 -13.07 -7.32 0.07
C PRO A 123 -11.86 -6.60 0.65
N THR A 124 -12.11 -5.64 1.52
CA THR A 124 -11.08 -4.77 2.10
C THR A 124 -11.00 -4.98 3.59
N THR A 125 -9.78 -5.04 4.12
CA THR A 125 -9.46 -5.03 5.55
C THR A 125 -8.63 -3.79 5.85
N LEU A 126 -8.98 -3.07 6.89
CA LEU A 126 -8.24 -1.91 7.39
C LEU A 126 -7.60 -2.30 8.72
N VAL A 127 -6.27 -2.28 8.78
CA VAL A 127 -5.50 -2.48 10.02
C VAL A 127 -5.06 -1.11 10.51
N THR A 128 -5.49 -0.75 11.70
CA THR A 128 -5.24 0.58 12.28
C THR A 128 -3.92 0.62 13.04
N ARG A 129 -3.42 1.82 13.31
CA ARG A 129 -2.24 2.05 14.14
C ARG A 129 -2.35 1.39 15.52
N GLU A 130 -3.53 1.44 16.15
CA GLU A 130 -3.78 0.79 17.44
C GLU A 130 -3.63 -0.72 17.34
N GLU A 131 -4.25 -1.33 16.32
CA GLU A 131 -4.13 -2.77 16.04
C GLU A 131 -2.68 -3.17 15.72
N ILE A 132 -1.92 -2.33 15.00
CA ILE A 132 -0.49 -2.56 14.74
C ILE A 132 0.29 -2.53 16.06
N ALA A 133 0.06 -1.51 16.89
CA ALA A 133 0.78 -1.34 18.17
C ALA A 133 0.48 -2.44 19.18
N GLU A 134 -0.75 -2.99 19.17
CA GLU A 134 -1.18 -4.08 20.05
C GLU A 134 -0.79 -5.47 19.54
N THR A 135 -0.34 -5.60 18.29
CA THR A 135 0.00 -6.90 17.70
C THR A 135 1.36 -7.40 18.23
N PRO A 136 1.40 -8.51 18.98
CA PRO A 136 2.67 -9.08 19.45
C PRO A 136 3.58 -9.46 18.28
N GLY A 137 4.81 -8.99 18.31
CA GLY A 137 5.81 -9.25 17.27
C GLY A 137 5.67 -8.38 16.02
N ALA A 138 4.72 -7.45 15.94
CA ALA A 138 4.64 -6.45 14.89
C ALA A 138 5.71 -5.35 15.09
N SER A 139 6.96 -5.77 15.08
CA SER A 139 8.14 -4.90 15.14
C SER A 139 8.83 -4.89 13.78
N ARG A 140 9.85 -4.07 13.61
CA ARG A 140 10.62 -4.02 12.35
C ARG A 140 11.21 -5.38 11.95
N THR A 141 11.58 -6.22 12.91
CA THR A 141 12.12 -7.57 12.66
C THR A 141 11.06 -8.57 12.22
N ASN A 142 9.79 -8.31 12.48
CA ASN A 142 8.66 -9.17 12.08
C ASN A 142 7.41 -8.37 11.73
N SER A 143 7.53 -7.42 10.83
CA SER A 143 6.43 -6.55 10.40
C SER A 143 5.27 -7.31 9.73
N LEU A 144 5.51 -8.52 9.24
CA LEU A 144 4.45 -9.37 8.65
C LEU A 144 3.42 -9.86 9.67
N ALA A 145 3.74 -9.87 10.98
CA ALA A 145 2.81 -10.33 12.00
C ALA A 145 1.49 -9.54 11.98
N MET A 146 1.54 -8.22 11.77
CA MET A 146 0.34 -7.39 11.65
C MET A 146 -0.54 -7.78 10.45
N ILE A 147 0.06 -8.16 9.33
CA ILE A 147 -0.67 -8.55 8.11
C ILE A 147 -1.30 -9.92 8.30
N THR A 148 -0.53 -10.90 8.76
CA THR A 148 -1.00 -12.28 8.90
C THR A 148 -2.05 -12.44 9.99
N ASN A 149 -2.05 -11.59 11.02
CA ASN A 149 -3.05 -11.63 12.08
C ASN A 149 -4.40 -11.03 11.67
N TYR A 150 -4.41 -10.02 10.80
CA TYR A 150 -5.63 -9.26 10.50
C TYR A 150 -6.17 -9.47 9.08
N VAL A 151 -5.33 -9.93 8.15
CA VAL A 151 -5.74 -10.10 6.74
C VAL A 151 -6.14 -11.55 6.48
N PRO A 152 -7.44 -11.86 6.35
CA PRO A 152 -7.89 -13.23 6.09
C PRO A 152 -7.30 -13.80 4.80
N GLY A 153 -6.71 -15.00 4.88
CA GLY A 153 -6.05 -15.65 3.75
C GLY A 153 -4.60 -15.22 3.52
N ALA A 154 -4.05 -14.35 4.39
CA ALA A 154 -2.63 -14.08 4.46
C ALA A 154 -1.94 -15.10 5.36
N TYR A 155 -0.78 -15.59 4.92
CA TYR A 155 0.06 -16.49 5.70
C TYR A 155 1.52 -16.36 5.26
N PHE A 156 2.43 -16.77 6.14
CA PHE A 156 3.85 -16.72 5.90
C PHE A 156 4.41 -18.14 5.72
N THR A 157 5.13 -18.38 4.65
CA THR A 157 5.84 -19.63 4.40
C THR A 157 7.02 -19.40 3.46
N HIS A 158 8.08 -20.19 3.63
CA HIS A 158 9.32 -20.07 2.83
C HIS A 158 9.88 -18.65 2.80
N ASP A 159 9.84 -17.96 3.95
CA ASP A 159 10.27 -16.56 4.11
C ASP A 159 9.54 -15.57 3.17
N GLN A 160 8.32 -15.89 2.77
CA GLN A 160 7.50 -15.08 1.89
C GLN A 160 6.07 -14.91 2.41
N LEU A 161 5.54 -13.71 2.28
CA LEU A 161 4.13 -13.45 2.50
C LEU A 161 3.30 -14.00 1.33
N HIS A 162 2.30 -14.78 1.64
CA HIS A 162 1.32 -15.28 0.69
C HIS A 162 -0.07 -14.73 1.01
N VAL A 163 -0.80 -14.37 -0.01
CA VAL A 163 -2.22 -14.02 0.08
C VAL A 163 -2.97 -14.81 -0.98
N ARG A 164 -4.02 -15.56 -0.56
CA ARG A 164 -4.82 -16.38 -1.48
C ARG A 164 -4.01 -17.38 -2.32
N GLY A 165 -2.88 -17.85 -1.78
CA GLY A 165 -2.01 -18.82 -2.41
C GLY A 165 -0.87 -18.26 -3.25
N GLY A 166 -0.88 -16.94 -3.57
CA GLY A 166 0.21 -16.29 -4.30
C GLY A 166 1.05 -15.36 -3.45
N HIS A 167 2.25 -15.05 -3.89
CA HIS A 167 3.22 -14.22 -3.19
C HIS A 167 3.56 -12.90 -3.93
N GLN A 168 2.86 -12.61 -5.02
CA GLN A 168 3.05 -11.39 -5.80
C GLN A 168 1.97 -10.35 -5.42
N MET A 169 2.32 -9.39 -4.57
CA MET A 169 1.42 -8.34 -4.10
C MET A 169 1.85 -6.98 -4.63
N SER A 170 0.86 -6.12 -4.90
CA SER A 170 1.08 -4.69 -5.13
C SER A 170 1.19 -3.97 -3.81
N TRP A 171 2.27 -3.23 -3.63
CA TRP A 171 2.47 -2.34 -2.50
C TRP A 171 2.30 -0.89 -2.94
N LEU A 172 1.56 -0.14 -2.14
CA LEU A 172 1.36 1.28 -2.34
C LEU A 172 1.74 2.03 -1.08
N ILE A 173 2.29 3.21 -1.25
CA ILE A 173 2.46 4.19 -0.19
C ILE A 173 1.60 5.38 -0.56
N ASP A 174 0.67 5.72 0.32
CA ASP A 174 -0.27 6.82 0.08
C ASP A 174 -0.99 6.71 -1.29
N GLY A 175 -1.34 5.44 -1.69
CA GLY A 175 -2.00 5.02 -2.93
C GLY A 175 -1.16 5.05 -4.19
N VAL A 176 0.11 5.33 -4.07
CA VAL A 176 1.03 5.31 -5.20
C VAL A 176 1.78 3.99 -5.21
N THR A 177 1.72 3.27 -6.31
CA THR A 177 2.41 1.98 -6.45
C THR A 177 3.92 2.15 -6.30
N VAL A 178 4.51 1.35 -5.41
CA VAL A 178 5.96 1.26 -5.23
C VAL A 178 6.43 0.00 -5.95
N PRO A 179 7.11 0.12 -7.10
CA PRO A 179 7.56 -1.04 -7.85
C PRO A 179 8.68 -1.77 -7.10
N ASN A 180 8.69 -3.09 -7.22
CA ASN A 180 9.77 -3.97 -6.76
C ASN A 180 10.24 -3.74 -5.32
N THR A 181 9.29 -3.74 -4.37
CA THR A 181 9.60 -3.55 -2.95
C THR A 181 10.36 -4.72 -2.31
N ASN A 182 10.46 -5.84 -3.00
CA ASN A 182 10.97 -7.10 -2.48
C ASN A 182 12.19 -7.58 -3.28
N ILE A 183 13.22 -6.76 -3.40
CA ILE A 183 14.41 -7.14 -4.18
C ILE A 183 15.18 -8.31 -3.55
N ALA A 184 15.16 -8.45 -2.23
CA ALA A 184 15.73 -9.57 -1.50
C ALA A 184 14.85 -10.06 -0.34
N SER A 185 14.11 -9.18 0.34
CA SER A 185 13.16 -9.54 1.39
C SER A 185 11.72 -9.31 0.96
N ASN A 186 10.78 -10.13 1.43
CA ASN A 186 9.36 -10.04 1.08
C ASN A 186 8.53 -9.23 2.08
N LEU A 187 9.12 -8.26 2.71
CA LEU A 187 8.48 -7.47 3.77
C LEU A 187 7.70 -6.24 3.26
N GLY A 188 7.60 -6.07 1.95
CA GLY A 188 6.97 -4.90 1.34
C GLY A 188 7.86 -3.65 1.41
N PRO A 189 7.28 -2.44 1.41
CA PRO A 189 8.04 -1.20 1.59
C PRO A 189 8.83 -1.22 2.89
N GLN A 190 10.05 -0.70 2.87
CA GLN A 190 10.94 -0.71 4.02
C GLN A 190 10.55 0.36 5.08
N ILE A 191 9.26 0.60 5.27
CA ILE A 191 8.71 1.49 6.30
C ILE A 191 8.66 0.75 7.65
N ASP A 192 9.04 1.46 8.71
CA ASP A 192 8.87 0.96 10.07
C ASP A 192 7.38 0.88 10.42
N PRO A 193 6.89 -0.22 11.04
CA PRO A 193 5.48 -0.32 11.45
C PRO A 193 5.00 0.83 12.33
N ASN A 194 5.88 1.42 13.15
CA ASN A 194 5.55 2.58 13.96
C ASN A 194 5.32 3.87 13.16
N ASP A 195 5.74 3.91 11.89
CA ASP A 195 5.53 5.04 10.97
C ASP A 195 4.24 4.88 10.14
N ILE A 196 3.53 3.76 10.31
CA ILE A 196 2.28 3.46 9.62
C ILE A 196 1.10 3.93 10.48
N ASP A 197 0.19 4.67 9.87
CA ASP A 197 -1.07 5.06 10.47
C ASP A 197 -2.14 4.00 10.24
N MET A 198 -2.23 3.52 9.00
CA MET A 198 -3.13 2.46 8.60
C MET A 198 -2.55 1.61 7.49
N LEU A 199 -2.94 0.34 7.46
CA LEU A 199 -2.70 -0.56 6.33
C LEU A 199 -4.05 -1.00 5.76
N GLU A 200 -4.34 -0.57 4.53
CA GLU A 200 -5.48 -1.05 3.76
C GLU A 200 -5.07 -2.25 2.93
N SER A 201 -5.73 -3.38 3.12
CA SER A 201 -5.50 -4.60 2.36
C SER A 201 -6.73 -4.94 1.52
N GLN A 202 -6.54 -5.07 0.21
CA GLN A 202 -7.56 -5.50 -0.74
C GLN A 202 -7.23 -6.90 -1.26
N ARG A 203 -8.25 -7.77 -1.37
CA ARG A 203 -8.09 -9.19 -1.68
C ARG A 203 -9.00 -9.61 -2.82
N GLY A 204 -8.57 -9.34 -4.05
CA GLY A 204 -9.36 -9.60 -5.26
C GLY A 204 -10.40 -8.53 -5.58
N SER A 205 -11.06 -8.67 -6.70
CA SER A 205 -12.03 -7.70 -7.23
C SER A 205 -11.47 -6.28 -7.33
N TYR A 206 -10.19 -6.16 -7.70
CA TYR A 206 -9.48 -4.88 -7.73
C TYR A 206 -10.06 -3.97 -8.80
N SER A 207 -10.11 -2.70 -8.49
CA SER A 207 -10.44 -1.61 -9.40
C SER A 207 -9.42 -1.50 -10.55
N ALA A 208 -9.80 -0.87 -11.67
CA ALA A 208 -8.95 -0.74 -12.87
C ALA A 208 -7.70 0.13 -12.65
N ASP A 209 -7.65 0.95 -11.61
CA ASP A 209 -6.46 1.70 -11.22
C ASP A 209 -5.31 0.81 -10.71
N TYR A 210 -5.62 -0.38 -10.17
CA TYR A 210 -4.61 -1.33 -9.74
C TYR A 210 -4.18 -2.29 -10.85
N GLY A 211 -2.90 -2.65 -10.85
CA GLY A 211 -2.31 -3.58 -11.81
C GLY A 211 -0.92 -4.02 -11.39
N ASP A 212 -0.22 -4.76 -12.24
CA ASP A 212 1.14 -5.27 -12.08
C ASP A 212 1.30 -6.43 -11.08
N ARG A 213 0.36 -6.66 -10.17
CA ARG A 213 0.35 -7.79 -9.24
C ARG A 213 -1.10 -8.26 -9.03
N THR A 214 -1.29 -9.55 -8.76
CA THR A 214 -2.62 -10.16 -8.91
C THR A 214 -3.20 -10.74 -7.60
N TYR A 215 -2.38 -10.98 -6.58
CA TYR A 215 -2.82 -11.71 -5.39
C TYR A 215 -3.25 -10.84 -4.21
N GLY A 216 -2.81 -9.61 -4.13
CA GLY A 216 -3.17 -8.67 -3.08
C GLY A 216 -2.71 -7.25 -3.39
N VAL A 217 -3.45 -6.28 -2.88
CA VAL A 217 -3.07 -4.87 -2.88
C VAL A 217 -2.98 -4.41 -1.44
N PHE A 218 -1.81 -3.94 -1.04
CA PHE A 218 -1.54 -3.38 0.27
C PHE A 218 -1.20 -1.90 0.14
N ASN A 219 -2.04 -1.04 0.70
CA ASN A 219 -1.83 0.40 0.68
C ASN A 219 -1.44 0.88 2.09
N VAL A 220 -0.22 1.33 2.23
CA VAL A 220 0.30 1.91 3.46
C VAL A 220 -0.08 3.39 3.51
N ALA A 221 -0.91 3.77 4.46
CA ALA A 221 -1.15 5.15 4.83
C ALA A 221 -0.15 5.53 5.93
N PRO A 222 0.83 6.39 5.65
CA PRO A 222 1.84 6.75 6.63
C PRO A 222 1.31 7.81 7.61
N ARG A 223 1.95 7.91 8.78
CA ARG A 223 1.68 8.95 9.77
C ARG A 223 1.92 10.33 9.20
N THR A 224 1.09 11.28 9.61
CA THR A 224 1.04 12.62 9.00
C THR A 224 1.37 13.77 9.95
N GLY A 225 1.40 13.51 11.26
CA GLY A 225 1.59 14.51 12.30
C GLY A 225 0.29 15.20 12.79
N PHE A 226 -0.85 14.93 12.17
CA PHE A 226 -2.13 15.43 12.70
C PHE A 226 -2.51 14.81 14.04
N GLU A 227 -1.94 13.65 14.37
CA GLU A 227 -2.06 12.99 15.67
C GLU A 227 -1.09 13.55 16.73
N ARG A 228 -0.25 14.52 16.38
CA ARG A 228 0.78 15.09 17.25
C ARG A 228 0.57 16.59 17.46
N ASN A 229 0.84 17.05 18.67
CA ASN A 229 0.75 18.47 19.02
C ASN A 229 2.15 19.06 19.32
N ASN A 230 3.03 19.03 18.32
CA ASN A 230 4.45 19.39 18.42
C ASN A 230 5.17 18.55 19.49
N GLU A 231 5.02 17.26 19.41
CA GLU A 231 5.53 16.29 20.35
C GLU A 231 6.69 15.49 19.76
N ALA A 232 7.58 15.03 20.64
CA ALA A 232 8.61 14.05 20.32
C ALA A 232 8.45 12.84 21.25
N GLU A 233 8.70 11.66 20.71
CA GLU A 233 8.63 10.40 21.44
C GLU A 233 9.88 9.59 21.17
N LEU A 234 10.45 9.05 22.23
CA LEU A 234 11.57 8.12 22.15
C LEU A 234 11.08 6.74 22.62
N ILE A 235 11.13 5.78 21.71
CA ILE A 235 10.84 4.38 21.97
C ILE A 235 12.16 3.64 22.06
N LEU A 236 12.39 2.96 23.16
CA LEU A 236 13.56 2.11 23.38
C LEU A 236 13.09 0.71 23.75
N SER A 237 13.59 -0.29 23.06
CA SER A 237 13.27 -1.67 23.34
C SER A 237 14.54 -2.49 23.60
N ALA A 238 14.43 -3.53 24.41
CA ALA A 238 15.50 -4.49 24.64
C ALA A 238 14.91 -5.88 24.88
N GLY A 239 15.48 -6.87 24.25
CA GLY A 239 15.04 -8.26 24.34
C GLY A 239 16.21 -9.25 24.45
N ASN A 240 15.87 -10.53 24.52
CA ASN A 240 16.84 -11.61 24.43
C ASN A 240 17.55 -11.56 23.06
N PHE A 241 18.73 -12.17 22.97
CA PHE A 241 19.53 -12.22 21.74
C PHE A 241 19.91 -10.85 21.19
N TYR A 242 20.16 -9.90 22.11
CA TYR A 242 20.50 -8.51 21.81
C TYR A 242 19.48 -7.82 20.90
N GLN A 243 18.23 -8.25 20.94
CA GLN A 243 17.18 -7.62 20.16
C GLN A 243 16.91 -6.22 20.70
N THR A 244 17.02 -5.23 19.83
CA THR A 244 16.56 -3.86 20.03
C THR A 244 15.76 -3.40 18.81
N ASP A 245 14.81 -2.52 19.04
CA ASP A 245 14.07 -1.80 18.00
C ASP A 245 13.77 -0.41 18.58
N ASP A 246 14.62 0.55 18.24
CA ASP A 246 14.65 1.86 18.86
C ASP A 246 14.21 2.92 17.85
N GLN A 247 13.34 3.84 18.26
CA GLN A 247 12.85 4.90 17.40
C GLN A 247 12.77 6.23 18.14
N LEU A 248 13.24 7.28 17.49
CA LEU A 248 12.92 8.67 17.82
C LEU A 248 11.98 9.22 16.76
N ASN A 249 10.79 9.65 17.17
CA ASN A 249 9.86 10.31 16.27
C ASN A 249 9.45 11.68 16.79
N LEU A 250 9.06 12.56 15.88
CA LEU A 250 8.57 13.90 16.16
C LEU A 250 7.47 14.25 15.17
N GLY A 251 6.52 15.06 15.60
CA GLY A 251 5.44 15.49 14.74
C GLY A 251 4.63 16.64 15.33
N GLY A 252 3.90 17.31 14.47
CA GLY A 252 3.03 18.40 14.88
C GLY A 252 2.24 18.95 13.71
N HIS A 253 1.28 19.81 14.02
CA HIS A 253 0.43 20.38 13.01
C HIS A 253 -0.08 21.77 13.36
N THR A 254 -0.58 22.43 12.32
CA THR A 254 -1.46 23.59 12.38
C THR A 254 -2.68 23.30 11.49
N ASN A 255 -3.61 24.22 11.37
CA ASN A 255 -4.77 24.06 10.47
C ASN A 255 -4.41 23.86 8.98
N ARG A 256 -3.19 24.20 8.56
CA ARG A 256 -2.75 24.15 7.16
C ARG A 256 -1.53 23.28 6.91
N PHE A 257 -0.79 22.97 7.94
CA PHE A 257 0.48 22.27 7.82
C PHE A 257 0.59 21.18 8.86
N ALA A 258 0.97 19.99 8.43
CA ALA A 258 1.32 18.89 9.31
C ALA A 258 2.65 18.29 8.89
N TYR A 259 3.42 17.83 9.86
CA TYR A 259 4.69 17.17 9.64
C TYR A 259 4.89 16.02 10.63
N TYR A 260 5.50 14.97 10.15
CA TYR A 260 5.95 13.84 10.94
C TYR A 260 7.33 13.41 10.46
N GLY A 261 8.20 13.00 11.36
CA GLY A 261 9.51 12.45 11.03
C GLY A 261 9.97 11.47 12.08
N SER A 262 10.65 10.42 11.65
CA SER A 262 11.25 9.42 12.53
C SER A 262 12.67 9.05 12.11
N LEU A 263 13.44 8.61 13.10
CA LEU A 263 14.72 7.92 12.93
C LEU A 263 14.63 6.63 13.72
N ASN A 264 14.96 5.51 13.09
CA ASN A 264 14.87 4.21 13.71
C ASN A 264 16.14 3.38 13.51
N GLY A 265 16.36 2.43 14.40
CA GLY A 265 17.44 1.46 14.31
C GLY A 265 17.09 0.20 15.06
N ASN A 266 17.45 -0.93 14.49
CA ASN A 266 17.22 -2.22 15.10
C ASN A 266 18.45 -3.12 15.02
N ARG A 267 18.51 -4.05 15.93
CA ARG A 267 19.50 -5.13 15.96
C ARG A 267 18.87 -6.40 16.52
N SER A 268 19.33 -7.56 16.05
CA SER A 268 18.99 -8.86 16.62
C SER A 268 20.09 -9.86 16.28
N ASP A 269 20.41 -10.78 17.20
CA ASP A 269 21.20 -11.97 16.90
C ASP A 269 20.33 -13.15 16.41
N LEU A 270 19.08 -12.85 16.01
CA LEU A 270 18.08 -13.73 15.42
C LEU A 270 17.49 -13.04 14.20
N GLY A 271 18.27 -13.01 13.12
CA GLY A 271 17.89 -12.26 11.93
C GLY A 271 16.75 -12.92 11.14
N LEU A 272 16.97 -14.13 10.70
CA LEU A 272 16.07 -14.84 9.78
C LEU A 272 15.48 -16.13 10.34
N GLN A 273 16.06 -16.71 11.39
CA GLN A 273 15.64 -17.99 11.94
C GLN A 273 15.10 -17.86 13.36
N THR A 274 14.22 -18.78 13.71
CA THR A 274 13.85 -18.96 15.11
C THR A 274 15.09 -19.42 15.89
N PRO A 275 15.36 -18.84 17.07
CA PRO A 275 16.58 -19.12 17.82
C PRO A 275 16.64 -20.61 18.21
N THR A 276 17.63 -21.28 17.70
CA THR A 276 18.12 -22.53 18.24
C THR A 276 19.57 -22.35 18.65
N ALA A 277 20.02 -23.05 19.68
CA ALA A 277 21.43 -22.99 20.09
C ALA A 277 22.39 -23.57 19.03
N ALA A 278 21.86 -24.19 18.00
CA ALA A 278 22.60 -24.80 16.91
C ALA A 278 22.88 -23.81 15.77
N VAL A 279 21.95 -22.88 15.50
CA VAL A 279 22.11 -21.91 14.43
C VAL A 279 23.12 -20.83 14.82
N ILE A 280 24.07 -20.64 13.96
CA ILE A 280 25.08 -19.58 14.04
C ILE A 280 24.98 -18.70 12.82
N HIS A 281 25.62 -17.53 12.84
CA HIS A 281 25.62 -16.60 11.72
C HIS A 281 24.20 -16.15 11.36
N ASP A 282 23.53 -15.48 12.32
CA ASP A 282 22.16 -15.06 12.21
C ASP A 282 21.94 -13.61 12.75
N ASN A 283 22.97 -12.78 12.66
CA ASN A 283 22.86 -11.38 13.08
C ASN A 283 22.13 -10.56 12.03
N ALA A 284 21.25 -9.69 12.49
CA ALA A 284 20.61 -8.66 11.68
C ALA A 284 20.73 -7.30 12.36
N ASN A 285 20.93 -6.26 11.58
CA ASN A 285 20.85 -4.88 12.05
C ASN A 285 20.43 -3.95 10.91
N GLY A 286 19.81 -2.85 11.27
CA GLY A 286 19.38 -1.87 10.30
C GLY A 286 19.13 -0.51 10.93
N TYR A 287 19.06 0.50 10.09
CA TYR A 287 18.72 1.86 10.48
C TYR A 287 18.04 2.58 9.32
N GLY A 288 17.19 3.52 9.68
CA GLY A 288 16.44 4.27 8.68
C GLY A 288 15.85 5.56 9.22
N GLY A 289 15.12 6.21 8.35
CA GLY A 289 14.33 7.38 8.69
C GLY A 289 13.16 7.54 7.74
N PHE A 290 12.11 8.13 8.25
CA PHE A 290 10.87 8.41 7.55
C PHE A 290 10.49 9.87 7.74
N GLY A 291 9.80 10.46 6.75
CA GLY A 291 9.26 11.81 6.83
C GLY A 291 7.99 11.98 6.01
N SER A 292 7.04 12.69 6.58
CA SER A 292 5.78 13.06 5.93
C SER A 292 5.47 14.53 6.16
N ILE A 293 5.06 15.23 5.11
CA ILE A 293 4.67 16.63 5.16
C ILE A 293 3.36 16.79 4.40
N ILE A 294 2.40 17.50 5.00
CA ILE A 294 1.15 17.90 4.34
C ILE A 294 1.01 19.41 4.44
N TYR A 295 0.70 20.04 3.32
CA TYR A 295 0.44 21.47 3.25
C TYR A 295 -0.85 21.77 2.48
N ASN A 296 -1.87 22.24 3.20
CA ASN A 296 -3.14 22.72 2.66
C ASN A 296 -2.97 24.19 2.23
N ALA A 297 -2.50 24.41 1.00
CA ALA A 297 -2.21 25.76 0.49
C ALA A 297 -3.48 26.61 0.37
N THR A 298 -4.55 26.00 -0.14
CA THR A 298 -5.89 26.59 -0.25
C THR A 298 -6.94 25.56 0.17
N SER A 299 -8.22 25.93 0.13
CA SER A 299 -9.32 24.96 0.29
C SER A 299 -9.43 23.98 -0.89
N ALA A 300 -8.77 24.27 -2.00
CA ALA A 300 -8.77 23.46 -3.19
C ALA A 300 -7.45 22.70 -3.39
N ASP A 301 -6.35 23.16 -2.82
CA ASP A 301 -5.01 22.61 -3.08
C ASP A 301 -4.34 22.07 -1.82
N GLN A 302 -3.96 20.81 -1.88
CA GLN A 302 -3.12 20.15 -0.88
C GLN A 302 -1.86 19.61 -1.55
N PHE A 303 -0.72 19.81 -0.90
CA PHE A 303 0.55 19.20 -1.27
C PHE A 303 0.99 18.22 -0.19
N ARG A 304 1.49 17.06 -0.62
CA ARG A 304 2.03 16.03 0.26
C ARG A 304 3.42 15.62 -0.21
N VAL A 305 4.28 15.36 0.76
CA VAL A 305 5.60 14.74 0.52
C VAL A 305 5.73 13.58 1.49
N VAL A 306 6.10 12.43 0.97
CA VAL A 306 6.48 11.26 1.77
C VAL A 306 7.88 10.85 1.35
N MET A 307 8.75 10.63 2.32
CA MET A 307 10.12 10.21 2.09
C MET A 307 10.54 9.14 3.07
N GLN A 308 11.33 8.20 2.60
CA GLN A 308 11.86 7.10 3.37
C GLN A 308 13.27 6.78 2.91
N VAL A 309 14.14 6.45 3.85
CA VAL A 309 15.45 5.86 3.58
C VAL A 309 15.71 4.76 4.59
N ARG A 310 16.30 3.65 4.14
CA ARG A 310 16.65 2.55 5.03
C ARG A 310 17.86 1.79 4.52
N ARG A 311 18.62 1.20 5.46
CA ARG A 311 19.68 0.23 5.21
C ARG A 311 19.56 -0.89 6.21
N ASP A 312 19.64 -2.12 5.71
CA ASP A 312 19.64 -3.34 6.50
C ASP A 312 20.82 -4.22 6.13
N TYR A 313 21.32 -4.92 7.12
CA TYR A 313 22.31 -5.98 7.01
C TYR A 313 21.78 -7.20 7.75
N TYR A 314 21.88 -8.36 7.15
CA TYR A 314 21.63 -9.61 7.82
C TYR A 314 22.50 -10.74 7.29
N GLU A 315 22.83 -11.63 8.19
CA GLU A 315 23.55 -12.85 7.91
C GLU A 315 22.56 -13.92 7.45
N VAL A 316 23.04 -14.82 6.59
CA VAL A 316 22.25 -16.00 6.19
C VAL A 316 22.51 -17.09 7.24
N PRO A 317 21.49 -17.57 7.95
CA PRO A 317 21.64 -18.53 9.03
C PRO A 317 22.30 -19.82 8.57
N PHE A 318 23.17 -20.36 9.41
CA PHE A 318 23.88 -21.59 9.18
C PHE A 318 23.78 -22.50 10.40
N ASP A 319 23.25 -23.71 10.23
CA ASP A 319 23.27 -24.78 11.25
C ASP A 319 24.35 -25.82 10.89
N PRO A 320 25.47 -25.85 11.62
CA PRO A 320 26.53 -26.82 11.35
C PRO A 320 26.13 -28.28 11.64
N ASN A 321 24.98 -28.51 12.29
CA ASN A 321 24.46 -29.85 12.59
C ASN A 321 23.39 -30.28 11.56
N ASP A 322 23.05 -29.48 10.58
CA ASP A 322 22.12 -29.86 9.53
C ASP A 322 22.72 -31.02 8.71
N PRO A 323 22.04 -32.17 8.64
CA PRO A 323 22.53 -33.32 7.89
C PRO A 323 22.67 -33.08 6.38
N ASN A 324 22.08 -32.00 5.86
CA ASN A 324 22.21 -31.61 4.46
C ASN A 324 23.45 -30.74 4.21
N VAL A 325 24.10 -30.28 5.25
CA VAL A 325 25.35 -29.50 5.14
C VAL A 325 26.52 -30.48 5.02
N ALA A 326 27.37 -30.28 4.01
CA ALA A 326 28.55 -31.12 3.81
C ALA A 326 29.52 -30.97 4.99
N GLU A 327 30.08 -32.11 5.46
CA GLU A 327 31.06 -32.08 6.55
C GLU A 327 32.25 -31.19 6.21
N GLY A 328 32.61 -30.30 7.14
CA GLY A 328 33.69 -29.32 6.94
C GLY A 328 33.30 -28.08 6.15
N THR A 329 32.07 -27.94 5.71
CA THR A 329 31.59 -26.70 5.09
C THR A 329 31.41 -25.63 6.15
N TYR A 330 31.89 -24.44 5.86
CA TYR A 330 31.69 -23.26 6.68
C TYR A 330 31.26 -22.11 5.78
N LEU A 331 30.11 -21.51 6.05
CA LEU A 331 29.52 -20.46 5.24
C LEU A 331 29.31 -19.21 6.11
N LYS A 332 29.58 -18.05 5.55
CA LYS A 332 29.38 -16.73 6.17
C LYS A 332 28.66 -15.78 5.21
N ASP A 333 27.62 -16.28 4.58
CA ASP A 333 26.85 -15.51 3.63
C ASP A 333 26.09 -14.38 4.32
N PHE A 334 26.00 -13.26 3.67
CA PHE A 334 25.29 -12.10 4.16
C PHE A 334 24.56 -11.37 3.05
N ASN A 335 23.61 -10.55 3.44
CA ASN A 335 22.95 -9.62 2.54
C ASN A 335 22.96 -8.21 3.11
N ARG A 336 23.10 -7.22 2.24
CA ARG A 336 22.94 -5.80 2.54
C ARG A 336 21.89 -5.23 1.63
N GLU A 337 20.90 -4.60 2.24
CA GLU A 337 19.84 -3.95 1.51
C GLU A 337 19.87 -2.44 1.73
N ALA A 338 19.45 -1.70 0.71
CA ALA A 338 19.18 -0.28 0.85
C ALA A 338 17.91 0.06 0.07
N ASP A 339 17.11 0.94 0.66
CA ASP A 339 15.87 1.45 0.07
C ASP A 339 15.79 2.96 0.27
N ALA A 340 15.32 3.67 -0.75
CA ALA A 340 15.04 5.10 -0.67
C ALA A 340 13.84 5.43 -1.57
N PHE A 341 12.81 6.00 -0.97
CA PHE A 341 11.60 6.39 -1.67
C PHE A 341 11.25 7.84 -1.39
N VAL A 342 10.90 8.57 -2.42
CA VAL A 342 10.38 9.94 -2.33
C VAL A 342 9.17 10.06 -3.22
N LEU A 343 8.06 10.44 -2.62
CA LEU A 343 6.78 10.72 -3.26
C LEU A 343 6.40 12.17 -3.03
N PHE A 344 6.01 12.85 -4.10
CA PHE A 344 5.30 14.12 -4.05
C PHE A 344 3.89 13.91 -4.57
N SER A 345 2.89 14.48 -3.92
CA SER A 345 1.51 14.47 -4.40
C SER A 345 0.90 15.86 -4.34
N TRP A 346 0.28 16.27 -5.42
CA TRP A 346 -0.59 17.44 -5.49
C TRP A 346 -2.03 17.00 -5.69
N VAL A 347 -2.90 17.38 -4.77
CA VAL A 347 -4.35 17.14 -4.81
C VAL A 347 -5.05 18.46 -5.05
N HIS A 348 -5.86 18.54 -6.10
CA HIS A 348 -6.64 19.71 -6.45
C HIS A 348 -8.12 19.40 -6.61
N SER A 349 -8.98 20.13 -5.93
CA SER A 349 -10.43 20.03 -6.04
C SER A 349 -10.96 21.16 -6.94
N PHE A 350 -11.36 20.85 -8.17
CA PHE A 350 -11.93 21.85 -9.10
C PHE A 350 -13.31 22.33 -8.67
N ASN A 351 -14.12 21.43 -8.15
CA ASN A 351 -15.45 21.70 -7.61
C ASN A 351 -15.89 20.52 -6.75
N ALA A 352 -17.08 20.61 -6.17
CA ALA A 352 -17.68 19.51 -5.43
C ALA A 352 -17.82 18.28 -6.36
N GLY A 353 -16.94 17.32 -6.21
CA GLY A 353 -16.97 16.04 -6.91
C GLY A 353 -15.91 15.81 -7.96
N LEU A 354 -15.16 16.79 -8.38
CA LEU A 354 -14.08 16.62 -9.34
C LEU A 354 -12.74 16.93 -8.66
N VAL A 355 -11.95 15.91 -8.46
CA VAL A 355 -10.66 15.96 -7.76
C VAL A 355 -9.53 15.55 -8.70
N LEU A 356 -8.43 16.26 -8.62
CA LEU A 356 -7.16 16.05 -9.31
C LEU A 356 -6.09 15.67 -8.29
N THR A 357 -5.34 14.58 -8.54
CA THR A 357 -4.10 14.27 -7.80
C THR A 357 -2.98 13.90 -8.76
N VAL A 358 -1.81 14.47 -8.67
CA VAL A 358 -0.61 14.14 -9.45
C VAL A 358 0.49 13.72 -8.50
N SER A 359 1.07 12.54 -8.73
CA SER A 359 1.98 11.92 -7.79
C SER A 359 3.22 11.36 -8.48
N PRO A 360 4.20 12.19 -8.86
CA PRO A 360 5.52 11.71 -9.25
C PRO A 360 6.26 11.12 -8.07
N TYR A 361 7.08 10.10 -8.34
CA TYR A 361 7.93 9.48 -7.33
C TYR A 361 9.29 9.06 -7.90
N TYR A 362 10.23 8.90 -6.98
CA TYR A 362 11.50 8.25 -7.21
C TYR A 362 11.67 7.12 -6.20
N HIS A 363 12.08 5.94 -6.65
CA HIS A 363 12.39 4.81 -5.80
C HIS A 363 13.75 4.24 -6.19
N TYR A 364 14.59 3.99 -5.21
CA TYR A 364 15.83 3.25 -5.33
C TYR A 364 15.82 2.08 -4.35
N ASN A 365 16.18 0.89 -4.83
CA ASN A 365 16.44 -0.23 -3.95
C ASN A 365 17.69 -0.99 -4.39
N SER A 366 18.32 -1.69 -3.45
CA SER A 366 19.43 -2.58 -3.74
C SER A 366 19.48 -3.74 -2.76
N ALA A 367 20.01 -4.85 -3.23
CA ALA A 367 20.37 -6.00 -2.43
C ALA A 367 21.73 -6.52 -2.89
N ASN A 368 22.66 -6.63 -1.93
CA ASN A 368 24.02 -7.06 -2.16
C ASN A 368 24.29 -8.32 -1.34
N TYR A 369 24.14 -9.48 -1.99
CA TYR A 369 24.47 -10.77 -1.41
C TYR A 369 25.97 -11.05 -1.61
N GLY A 370 26.62 -11.52 -0.57
CA GLY A 370 28.02 -11.92 -0.62
C GLY A 370 28.34 -13.06 0.33
N SER A 371 29.24 -13.95 -0.11
CA SER A 371 29.89 -14.93 0.74
C SER A 371 31.22 -14.39 1.26
N ASP A 372 31.73 -14.97 2.36
CA ASP A 372 33.14 -14.74 2.73
C ASP A 372 34.04 -15.28 1.61
N PRO A 373 35.07 -14.53 1.18
CA PRO A 373 35.98 -15.01 0.14
C PRO A 373 36.67 -16.33 0.42
N LEU A 374 36.65 -16.81 1.69
CA LEU A 374 37.21 -18.09 2.11
C LEU A 374 36.17 -19.20 2.22
N ASP A 375 34.91 -18.92 1.95
CA ASP A 375 33.85 -19.94 2.01
C ASP A 375 34.12 -21.06 0.99
N ALA A 376 33.89 -22.29 1.41
CA ALA A 376 34.13 -23.49 0.61
C ALA A 376 32.81 -24.26 0.42
N PRO A 377 32.59 -24.88 -0.75
CA PRO A 377 33.49 -25.03 -1.90
C PRO A 377 33.55 -23.81 -2.82
N SER A 378 32.65 -22.85 -2.65
CA SER A 378 32.60 -21.65 -3.50
C SER A 378 32.15 -20.43 -2.72
N ALA A 379 32.55 -19.25 -3.19
CA ALA A 379 32.07 -17.97 -2.70
C ALA A 379 31.32 -17.26 -3.84
N ALA A 380 30.11 -16.80 -3.59
CA ALA A 380 29.27 -16.11 -4.54
C ALA A 380 29.08 -14.63 -4.19
N THR A 381 28.85 -13.81 -5.18
CA THR A 381 28.47 -12.41 -5.03
C THR A 381 27.35 -12.11 -6.02
N GLN A 382 26.29 -11.47 -5.53
CA GLN A 382 25.23 -10.95 -6.37
C GLN A 382 24.85 -9.54 -5.91
N ASP A 383 25.14 -8.55 -6.74
CA ASP A 383 24.73 -7.18 -6.47
C ASP A 383 23.58 -6.81 -7.40
N LEU A 384 22.46 -6.44 -6.83
CA LEU A 384 21.26 -5.99 -7.51
C LEU A 384 20.94 -4.57 -7.04
N ALA A 385 20.72 -3.66 -7.98
CA ALA A 385 20.25 -2.32 -7.65
C ALA A 385 19.34 -1.80 -8.78
N SER A 386 18.22 -1.20 -8.41
CA SER A 386 17.27 -0.61 -9.36
C SER A 386 16.92 0.82 -8.98
N LYS A 387 16.69 1.63 -9.99
CA LYS A 387 16.17 3.00 -9.90
C LYS A 387 14.88 3.07 -10.71
N TYR A 388 13.85 3.58 -10.07
CA TYR A 388 12.54 3.79 -10.67
C TYR A 388 12.21 5.28 -10.66
N GLU A 389 11.94 5.82 -11.83
CA GLU A 389 11.39 7.16 -12.00
C GLU A 389 9.97 6.99 -12.54
N GLY A 390 8.99 7.35 -11.73
CA GLY A 390 7.62 7.05 -12.06
C GLY A 390 6.63 8.07 -11.55
N GLY A 391 5.40 7.77 -11.79
CA GLY A 391 4.30 8.59 -11.29
C GLY A 391 2.97 8.02 -11.71
N GLN A 392 2.00 8.57 -11.07
CA GLN A 392 0.62 8.34 -11.45
C GLN A 392 -0.13 9.66 -11.43
N ALA A 393 -1.20 9.57 -12.15
CA ALA A 393 -2.00 10.71 -12.34
C ALA A 393 -3.46 10.28 -12.65
N VAL A 394 -4.52 10.57 -11.79
CA VAL A 394 -5.92 10.07 -11.91
C VAL A 394 -6.99 11.14 -11.69
N ILE A 395 -8.09 11.17 -12.43
CA ILE A 395 -9.29 11.99 -12.22
C ILE A 395 -10.40 11.20 -11.51
N SER A 396 -10.92 11.75 -10.47
CA SER A 396 -12.07 11.23 -9.75
C SER A 396 -13.22 12.21 -9.88
N TRP A 397 -14.29 11.75 -10.51
CA TRP A 397 -15.51 12.53 -10.69
C TRP A 397 -16.70 11.81 -10.08
N VAL A 398 -17.11 12.25 -8.90
CA VAL A 398 -18.22 11.66 -8.17
C VAL A 398 -19.46 12.52 -8.32
N GLN A 399 -20.53 11.93 -8.84
CA GLN A 399 -21.87 12.52 -8.95
C GLN A 399 -22.86 11.78 -8.03
N SER A 400 -24.13 12.14 -8.07
CA SER A 400 -25.18 11.52 -7.23
C SER A 400 -25.25 9.99 -7.36
N HIS A 401 -25.08 9.47 -8.58
CA HIS A 401 -25.20 8.03 -8.87
C HIS A 401 -23.94 7.39 -9.44
N ASN A 402 -23.00 8.17 -9.93
CA ASN A 402 -21.79 7.71 -10.58
C ASN A 402 -20.53 8.16 -9.84
N SER A 403 -19.53 7.29 -9.80
CA SER A 403 -18.17 7.62 -9.40
C SER A 403 -17.23 7.16 -10.51
N LEU A 404 -16.91 8.07 -11.42
CA LEU A 404 -15.99 7.83 -12.53
C LEU A 404 -14.57 8.10 -12.10
N ARG A 405 -13.66 7.19 -12.41
CA ARG A 405 -12.21 7.36 -12.28
C ARG A 405 -11.52 7.06 -13.59
N ALA A 406 -10.54 7.85 -13.95
CA ALA A 406 -9.70 7.58 -15.11
C ALA A 406 -8.29 8.08 -14.83
N GLY A 407 -7.28 7.43 -15.38
CA GLY A 407 -5.91 7.87 -15.12
C GLY A 407 -4.85 7.15 -15.92
N ILE A 408 -3.61 7.56 -15.64
CA ILE A 408 -2.39 6.94 -16.15
C ILE A 408 -1.47 6.62 -14.98
N THR A 409 -0.68 5.58 -15.11
CA THR A 409 0.39 5.24 -14.17
C THR A 409 1.55 4.62 -14.93
N GLY A 410 2.76 4.76 -14.42
CA GLY A 410 3.89 4.10 -15.02
C GLY A 410 5.20 4.49 -14.38
N PHE A 411 6.25 3.77 -14.78
CA PHE A 411 7.62 4.01 -14.36
C PHE A 411 8.61 3.58 -15.45
N ALA A 412 9.78 4.17 -15.41
CA ALA A 412 10.97 3.68 -16.08
C ALA A 412 11.92 3.10 -15.02
N GLU A 413 12.51 1.94 -15.32
CA GLU A 413 13.47 1.24 -14.48
C GLU A 413 14.86 1.25 -15.14
N GLN A 414 15.89 1.46 -14.32
CA GLN A 414 17.29 1.26 -14.67
C GLN A 414 17.92 0.37 -13.59
N ALA A 415 18.26 -0.85 -13.96
CA ALA A 415 18.91 -1.78 -13.07
C ALA A 415 20.43 -1.84 -13.29
N ASN A 416 21.16 -2.22 -12.25
CA ASN A 416 22.56 -2.60 -12.29
C ASN A 416 22.66 -3.95 -11.61
N GLU A 417 23.16 -4.94 -12.33
CA GLU A 417 23.25 -6.31 -11.88
C GLU A 417 24.66 -6.83 -12.05
N LEU A 418 25.20 -7.45 -10.99
CA LEU A 418 26.49 -8.14 -11.01
C LEU A 418 26.29 -9.53 -10.42
N PHE A 419 26.86 -10.52 -11.07
CA PHE A 419 27.00 -11.87 -10.54
C PHE A 419 28.48 -12.30 -10.60
N GLY A 420 28.98 -12.82 -9.47
CA GLY A 420 30.33 -13.34 -9.35
C GLY A 420 30.34 -14.71 -8.66
N LEU A 421 31.22 -15.59 -9.08
CA LEU A 421 31.43 -16.90 -8.47
C LEU A 421 32.91 -17.24 -8.49
N SER A 422 33.46 -17.62 -7.34
CA SER A 422 34.83 -18.12 -7.21
C SER A 422 34.82 -19.49 -6.50
N TYR A 423 35.79 -20.33 -6.81
CA TYR A 423 35.86 -21.70 -6.30
C TYR A 423 37.05 -21.84 -5.33
N ASN A 424 36.76 -22.37 -4.13
CA ASN A 424 37.72 -22.62 -3.06
C ASN A 424 37.87 -24.12 -2.75
N ASP A 425 37.58 -24.98 -3.72
CA ASP A 425 37.61 -26.43 -3.65
C ASP A 425 38.95 -27.05 -4.11
N GLY A 426 39.91 -26.21 -4.46
CA GLY A 426 41.20 -26.66 -4.98
C GLY A 426 41.17 -27.13 -6.43
N SER A 427 40.04 -27.04 -7.13
CA SER A 427 39.88 -27.48 -8.54
C SER A 427 40.68 -26.63 -9.54
N GLY A 428 41.04 -25.41 -9.16
CA GLY A 428 41.61 -24.43 -10.07
C GLY A 428 40.64 -23.90 -11.11
N THR A 429 39.34 -24.09 -10.92
CA THR A 429 38.28 -23.55 -11.79
C THR A 429 38.34 -22.01 -11.80
N PRO A 430 38.37 -21.36 -12.98
CA PRO A 430 38.42 -19.92 -13.06
C PRO A 430 37.19 -19.27 -12.43
N SER A 431 37.42 -18.16 -11.71
CA SER A 431 36.33 -17.31 -11.22
C SER A 431 35.56 -16.67 -12.38
N ILE A 432 34.28 -16.45 -12.15
CA ILE A 432 33.37 -15.80 -13.09
C ILE A 432 32.93 -14.48 -12.47
N SER A 433 32.83 -13.46 -13.30
CA SER A 433 32.21 -12.18 -12.92
C SER A 433 31.61 -11.54 -14.15
N ASP A 434 30.35 -11.24 -14.10
CA ASP A 434 29.62 -10.60 -15.19
C ASP A 434 28.73 -9.47 -14.67
N LYS A 435 28.52 -8.44 -15.49
CA LYS A 435 27.78 -7.25 -15.11
C LYS A 435 26.90 -6.78 -16.27
N GLU A 436 25.62 -6.53 -15.95
CA GLU A 436 24.64 -6.03 -16.89
C GLU A 436 23.92 -4.77 -16.37
N HIS A 437 23.30 -4.05 -17.30
CA HIS A 437 22.55 -2.82 -17.02
C HIS A 437 21.20 -2.85 -17.76
N PRO A 438 20.28 -3.73 -17.36
CA PRO A 438 18.99 -3.80 -18.02
C PRO A 438 18.15 -2.55 -17.72
N THR A 439 17.28 -2.24 -18.68
CA THR A 439 16.30 -1.15 -18.56
C THR A 439 14.91 -1.66 -18.91
N GLY A 440 13.90 -1.13 -18.24
CA GLY A 440 12.52 -1.47 -18.49
C GLY A 440 11.59 -0.28 -18.28
N GLU A 441 10.39 -0.38 -18.80
CA GLU A 441 9.33 0.58 -18.58
C GLU A 441 7.97 -0.10 -18.51
N LEU A 442 7.10 0.42 -17.66
CA LEU A 442 5.70 0.04 -17.60
C LEU A 442 4.86 1.30 -17.69
N ALA A 443 3.87 1.30 -18.57
CA ALA A 443 2.90 2.38 -18.67
C ALA A 443 1.49 1.78 -18.78
N ALA A 444 0.53 2.36 -18.07
CA ALA A 444 -0.86 1.94 -18.15
C ALA A 444 -1.81 3.12 -18.15
N VAL A 445 -2.92 2.96 -18.84
CA VAL A 445 -4.06 3.86 -18.79
C VAL A 445 -5.27 3.06 -18.31
N PHE A 446 -6.17 3.70 -17.56
CA PHE A 446 -7.38 3.05 -17.07
C PHE A 446 -8.58 4.00 -17.00
N VAL A 447 -9.75 3.39 -17.01
CA VAL A 447 -11.01 4.04 -16.72
C VAL A 447 -11.91 3.06 -15.97
N GLU A 448 -12.63 3.55 -14.98
CA GLU A 448 -13.64 2.77 -14.23
C GLU A 448 -14.80 3.66 -13.82
N ASP A 449 -16.02 3.16 -13.96
CA ASP A 449 -17.23 3.79 -13.44
C ASP A 449 -17.92 2.88 -12.43
N GLN A 450 -18.25 3.43 -11.28
CA GLN A 450 -19.10 2.82 -10.29
C GLN A 450 -20.48 3.48 -10.35
N LEU A 451 -21.47 2.73 -10.80
CA LEU A 451 -22.86 3.17 -10.91
C LEU A 451 -23.69 2.67 -9.71
N LYS A 452 -24.20 3.58 -8.91
CA LYS A 452 -25.20 3.34 -7.88
C LYS A 452 -26.58 3.32 -8.53
N ALA A 453 -26.95 2.19 -9.15
CA ALA A 453 -28.18 2.05 -9.90
C ALA A 453 -29.44 2.22 -9.02
N THR A 454 -29.34 1.78 -7.76
CA THR A 454 -30.37 1.97 -6.71
C THR A 454 -29.69 2.05 -5.34
N SER A 455 -30.46 2.29 -4.27
CA SER A 455 -29.95 2.23 -2.89
C SER A 455 -29.48 0.84 -2.43
N TRP A 456 -29.75 -0.20 -3.23
CA TRP A 456 -29.41 -1.60 -2.91
C TRP A 456 -28.60 -2.30 -4.01
N LEU A 457 -28.31 -1.64 -5.14
CA LEU A 457 -27.54 -2.20 -6.25
C LEU A 457 -26.46 -1.21 -6.71
N THR A 458 -25.21 -1.63 -6.61
CA THR A 458 -24.03 -0.94 -7.16
C THR A 458 -23.39 -1.83 -8.23
N LEU A 459 -23.01 -1.25 -9.36
CA LEU A 459 -22.33 -1.91 -10.46
C LEU A 459 -21.01 -1.20 -10.72
N ASN A 460 -19.95 -1.96 -11.05
CA ASN A 460 -18.67 -1.43 -11.49
C ASN A 460 -18.35 -1.96 -12.87
N ALA A 461 -17.76 -1.11 -13.70
CA ALA A 461 -17.19 -1.50 -14.98
C ALA A 461 -15.90 -0.71 -15.22
N GLY A 462 -14.82 -1.41 -15.51
CA GLY A 462 -13.51 -0.82 -15.73
C GLY A 462 -12.72 -1.48 -16.85
N LEU A 463 -11.76 -0.74 -17.37
CA LEU A 463 -10.83 -1.19 -18.38
C LEU A 463 -9.45 -0.61 -18.06
N ARG A 464 -8.44 -1.47 -18.11
CA ARG A 464 -7.03 -1.09 -18.02
C ARG A 464 -6.30 -1.57 -19.26
N GLN A 465 -5.45 -0.71 -19.82
CA GLN A 465 -4.52 -1.04 -20.89
C GLN A 465 -3.11 -0.84 -20.37
N THR A 466 -2.32 -1.90 -20.36
CA THR A 466 -0.93 -1.87 -19.91
C THR A 466 0.02 -2.15 -21.07
N HIS A 467 1.12 -1.41 -21.12
CA HIS A 467 2.28 -1.67 -21.97
C HIS A 467 3.49 -1.89 -21.07
N PHE A 468 4.22 -2.97 -21.32
CA PHE A 468 5.50 -3.27 -20.70
C PHE A 468 6.58 -3.42 -21.78
N SER A 469 7.76 -2.88 -21.50
CA SER A 469 8.95 -3.01 -22.35
C SER A 469 10.18 -3.18 -21.46
N GLY A 470 10.94 -4.26 -21.66
CA GLY A 470 12.13 -4.57 -20.88
C GLY A 470 12.58 -6.01 -21.14
N GLY A 471 13.55 -6.25 -22.04
CA GLY A 471 13.93 -7.60 -22.49
C GLY A 471 12.86 -8.29 -23.35
N VAL A 472 11.58 -8.12 -23.00
CA VAL A 472 10.38 -8.45 -23.79
C VAL A 472 9.49 -7.22 -23.90
N ALA A 473 8.62 -7.17 -24.91
CA ALA A 473 7.63 -6.11 -25.06
C ALA A 473 6.23 -6.72 -25.13
N GLU A 474 5.34 -6.26 -24.26
CA GLU A 474 4.00 -6.82 -24.12
C GLU A 474 2.93 -5.75 -23.97
N ASN A 475 1.73 -6.13 -24.38
CA ASN A 475 0.52 -5.34 -24.15
C ASN A 475 -0.56 -6.21 -23.51
N ALA A 476 -1.29 -5.65 -22.57
CA ALA A 476 -2.42 -6.30 -21.93
C ALA A 476 -3.62 -5.38 -21.90
N THR A 477 -4.79 -5.97 -22.08
CA THR A 477 -6.09 -5.29 -21.98
C THR A 477 -6.92 -6.04 -20.97
N ASP A 478 -7.21 -5.39 -19.84
CA ASP A 478 -7.78 -6.01 -18.66
C ASP A 478 -9.17 -5.42 -18.36
N PRO A 479 -10.24 -5.99 -18.93
CA PRO A 479 -11.61 -5.62 -18.59
C PRO A 479 -11.96 -6.13 -17.18
N ARG A 480 -12.76 -5.36 -16.46
CA ARG A 480 -13.24 -5.69 -15.11
C ARG A 480 -14.71 -5.29 -14.99
N VAL A 481 -15.53 -6.18 -14.43
CA VAL A 481 -16.92 -5.91 -14.18
C VAL A 481 -17.34 -6.57 -12.87
N GLY A 482 -18.14 -5.88 -12.09
CA GLY A 482 -18.63 -6.42 -10.85
C GLY A 482 -19.90 -5.74 -10.37
N GLY A 483 -20.48 -6.29 -9.31
CA GLY A 483 -21.65 -5.71 -8.69
C GLY A 483 -21.83 -6.15 -7.24
N SER A 484 -22.46 -5.28 -6.46
CA SER A 484 -22.89 -5.58 -5.10
C SER A 484 -24.40 -5.36 -4.96
N LEU A 485 -25.06 -6.33 -4.37
CA LEU A 485 -26.50 -6.35 -4.13
C LEU A 485 -26.78 -6.43 -2.63
N ARG A 486 -27.36 -5.40 -2.06
CA ARG A 486 -27.85 -5.41 -0.68
C ARG A 486 -29.28 -5.92 -0.63
N ILE A 487 -29.56 -6.89 0.23
CA ILE A 487 -30.92 -7.37 0.52
C ILE A 487 -31.45 -6.55 1.70
N PRO A 488 -32.36 -5.58 1.50
CA PRO A 488 -32.66 -4.57 2.53
C PRO A 488 -33.23 -5.13 3.83
N LYS A 489 -34.03 -6.23 3.76
CA LYS A 489 -34.65 -6.84 4.96
C LYS A 489 -33.69 -7.65 5.81
N LEU A 490 -32.63 -8.17 5.21
CA LEU A 490 -31.64 -9.03 5.87
C LEU A 490 -30.33 -8.28 6.13
N ASN A 491 -30.14 -7.13 5.52
CA ASN A 491 -28.86 -6.41 5.45
C ASN A 491 -27.70 -7.25 4.88
N TRP A 492 -27.99 -8.34 4.19
CA TRP A 492 -26.97 -9.15 3.52
C TRP A 492 -26.48 -8.42 2.27
N VAL A 493 -25.19 -8.52 2.00
CA VAL A 493 -24.60 -7.98 0.78
C VAL A 493 -24.00 -9.13 -0.03
N LEU A 494 -24.56 -9.36 -1.20
CA LEU A 494 -24.03 -10.31 -2.20
C LEU A 494 -23.10 -9.55 -3.14
N ARG A 495 -21.98 -10.16 -3.51
CA ARG A 495 -20.99 -9.58 -4.45
C ARG A 495 -20.65 -10.59 -5.52
N ALA A 496 -20.45 -10.09 -6.74
CA ALA A 496 -19.92 -10.87 -7.86
C ALA A 496 -18.96 -9.99 -8.64
N PHE A 497 -17.86 -10.57 -9.09
CA PHE A 497 -16.83 -9.91 -9.89
C PHE A 497 -16.27 -10.86 -10.94
N TYR A 498 -15.94 -10.28 -12.07
CA TYR A 498 -15.17 -10.89 -13.15
C TYR A 498 -14.15 -9.88 -13.67
N GLY A 499 -12.91 -10.32 -13.86
CA GLY A 499 -11.86 -9.43 -14.36
C GLY A 499 -10.62 -10.16 -14.86
N HIS A 500 -9.88 -9.44 -15.72
CA HIS A 500 -8.58 -9.84 -16.18
C HIS A 500 -7.51 -8.99 -15.51
N PHE A 501 -6.33 -9.60 -15.30
CA PHE A 501 -5.17 -8.93 -14.71
C PHE A 501 -3.92 -9.32 -15.49
N TYR A 502 -2.99 -8.39 -15.54
CA TYR A 502 -1.67 -8.59 -16.11
C TYR A 502 -0.60 -8.18 -15.11
N GLN A 503 0.39 -9.04 -14.93
CA GLN A 503 1.59 -8.79 -14.15
C GLN A 503 2.79 -8.85 -15.09
N ALA A 504 3.58 -7.77 -15.12
CA ALA A 504 4.82 -7.73 -15.88
C ALA A 504 5.85 -8.72 -15.29
N PRO A 505 6.66 -9.38 -16.14
CA PRO A 505 7.72 -10.25 -15.64
C PRO A 505 8.78 -9.42 -14.90
N PRO A 506 9.29 -9.89 -13.75
CA PRO A 506 10.41 -9.22 -13.08
C PRO A 506 11.65 -9.18 -13.99
N MET A 507 12.38 -8.06 -14.00
CA MET A 507 13.56 -7.90 -14.87
C MET A 507 14.57 -9.03 -14.68
N LEU A 508 14.82 -9.49 -13.47
CA LEU A 508 15.69 -10.62 -13.13
C LEU A 508 15.30 -11.96 -13.79
N THR A 509 14.07 -12.10 -14.26
CA THR A 509 13.60 -13.33 -14.93
C THR A 509 13.70 -13.28 -16.44
N ILE A 510 14.05 -12.12 -17.01
CA ILE A 510 14.13 -11.89 -18.45
C ILE A 510 15.48 -11.36 -18.91
N SER A 511 16.33 -10.97 -17.97
CA SER A 511 17.69 -10.46 -18.23
C SER A 511 18.58 -10.68 -17.00
N GLY A 512 19.87 -10.44 -17.14
CA GLY A 512 20.83 -10.38 -16.05
C GLY A 512 21.93 -11.45 -16.09
N PRO A 513 23.07 -11.17 -15.44
CA PRO A 513 24.27 -12.01 -15.54
C PRO A 513 24.10 -13.38 -14.89
N LEU A 514 23.33 -13.51 -13.81
CA LEU A 514 23.03 -14.80 -13.20
C LEU A 514 22.23 -15.69 -14.16
N LEU A 515 21.24 -15.13 -14.83
CA LEU A 515 20.43 -15.85 -15.80
C LEU A 515 21.25 -16.30 -17.00
N ALA A 516 22.13 -15.43 -17.53
CA ALA A 516 23.07 -15.76 -18.60
C ALA A 516 24.02 -16.87 -18.18
N TYR A 517 24.54 -16.84 -16.94
CA TYR A 517 25.40 -17.90 -16.40
C TYR A 517 24.69 -19.25 -16.33
N ILE A 518 23.50 -19.31 -15.73
CA ILE A 518 22.72 -20.55 -15.59
C ILE A 518 22.41 -21.14 -16.96
N THR A 519 22.01 -20.32 -17.92
CA THR A 519 21.69 -20.75 -19.28
C THR A 519 22.91 -21.36 -19.99
N ASN A 520 24.08 -20.73 -19.88
CA ASN A 520 25.30 -21.22 -20.48
C ASN A 520 25.80 -22.53 -19.84
N VAL A 521 25.77 -22.64 -18.51
CA VAL A 521 26.24 -23.85 -17.78
C VAL A 521 25.33 -25.04 -18.03
N GLN A 522 24.03 -24.84 -18.06
CA GLN A 522 23.06 -25.92 -18.25
C GLN A 522 22.78 -26.24 -19.71
N GLN A 523 23.34 -25.49 -20.65
CA GLN A 523 23.09 -25.59 -22.10
C GLN A 523 21.59 -25.55 -22.46
N LEU A 524 20.80 -24.89 -21.60
CA LEU A 524 19.38 -24.67 -21.82
C LEU A 524 19.21 -23.43 -22.69
N GLY A 525 18.43 -23.54 -23.76
CA GLY A 525 18.04 -22.34 -24.50
C GLY A 525 17.25 -21.40 -23.60
N PHE A 526 17.68 -20.15 -23.53
CA PHE A 526 16.94 -19.13 -22.80
C PHE A 526 15.63 -18.81 -23.51
N ILE A 527 14.52 -18.94 -22.82
CA ILE A 527 13.21 -18.46 -23.28
C ILE A 527 12.80 -17.38 -22.28
N PRO A 528 12.70 -16.11 -22.71
CA PRO A 528 12.22 -15.03 -21.84
C PRO A 528 10.85 -15.38 -21.27
N LEU A 529 10.67 -15.18 -19.97
CA LEU A 529 9.37 -15.34 -19.35
C LEU A 529 8.44 -14.23 -19.84
N HIS A 530 7.21 -14.60 -20.16
CA HIS A 530 6.14 -13.66 -20.42
C HIS A 530 5.46 -13.23 -19.13
N GLY A 531 4.77 -12.09 -19.17
CA GLY A 531 3.96 -11.63 -18.06
C GLY A 531 2.82 -12.59 -17.73
N GLU A 532 2.52 -12.69 -16.45
CA GLU A 532 1.40 -13.47 -15.94
C GLU A 532 0.07 -12.83 -16.34
N ARG A 533 -0.90 -13.65 -16.72
CA ARG A 533 -2.25 -13.22 -17.10
C ARG A 533 -3.26 -14.04 -16.32
N ASP A 534 -4.01 -13.37 -15.48
CA ASP A 534 -5.02 -13.99 -14.65
C ASP A 534 -6.42 -13.65 -15.11
N GLU A 535 -7.31 -14.62 -14.96
CA GLU A 535 -8.75 -14.47 -15.08
C GLU A 535 -9.39 -14.78 -13.73
N GLU A 536 -10.02 -13.78 -13.12
CA GLU A 536 -10.59 -13.91 -11.78
C GLU A 536 -12.12 -13.91 -11.82
N HIS A 537 -12.72 -14.92 -11.16
CA HIS A 537 -14.12 -14.96 -10.80
C HIS A 537 -14.25 -14.94 -9.29
N GLN A 538 -14.90 -13.95 -8.73
CA GLN A 538 -15.12 -13.86 -7.30
C GLN A 538 -16.59 -13.70 -6.96
N TYR A 539 -17.02 -14.47 -5.95
CA TYR A 539 -18.37 -14.40 -5.39
C TYR A 539 -18.25 -14.27 -3.88
N GLY A 540 -19.06 -13.41 -3.29
CA GLY A 540 -19.01 -13.15 -1.86
C GLY A 540 -20.35 -12.85 -1.25
N VAL A 541 -20.49 -13.15 0.03
CA VAL A 541 -21.63 -12.74 0.85
C VAL A 541 -21.13 -12.17 2.16
N THR A 542 -21.63 -11.00 2.54
CA THR A 542 -21.41 -10.44 3.88
C THR A 542 -22.72 -10.50 4.65
N ILE A 543 -22.67 -11.14 5.81
CA ILE A 543 -23.82 -11.33 6.70
C ILE A 543 -23.47 -10.59 8.00
N PRO A 544 -24.16 -9.49 8.34
CA PRO A 544 -23.95 -8.82 9.62
C PRO A 544 -24.52 -9.71 10.74
N PHE A 545 -23.68 -9.97 11.75
CA PHE A 545 -24.13 -10.59 12.99
C PHE A 545 -24.33 -9.47 14.01
N HIS A 546 -25.54 -9.38 14.54
CA HIS A 546 -25.80 -8.52 15.70
C HIS A 546 -25.39 -9.30 16.95
N GLY A 547 -24.32 -8.83 17.63
CA GLY A 547 -23.89 -9.32 18.94
C GLY A 547 -24.68 -8.66 20.05
#